data_2849c9faf52f337830192eec6c27ff61
#
_entry.id   2849c9faf52f337830192eec6c27ff61
#
_cell.length_a   1.000
_cell.length_b   1.000
_cell.length_c   1.000
_cell.angle_alpha   90.00
_cell.angle_beta   90.00
_cell.angle_gamma   90.00
#
_symmetry.space_group_name_H-M   'P 1'
#
loop_
_entity.id
_entity.type
_entity.pdbx_description
1 polymer ?
#
loop_
_entity_poly.entity_id
_entity_poly.type
_entity_poly.pdbx_seq_one_letter_code
_entity_poly.pdbx_strand_id
1 'polypeptide(L)'
;MFHMWLPITELLEGEVYFLQSNPDYTITEPGSTVSGMTVGYYNGDDNSIAIRSGRGYTRSEKIKPDFVAPGVNVTGAAMRNQFTERTGSSVAVGITAGAVALMLEWIVYQLGESGIDSIQIRNLLVLGTDRKPGETYPNREWGYGALNLYDAFDAIRRI
;
A
#
# COMPACT_ATOMS: atom_id res chain seq x y z
N MET A 1 5.71 -16.63 21.96
CA MET A 1 4.42 -15.96 21.61
C MET A 1 3.85 -16.67 20.40
N PHE A 2 2.57 -16.97 20.33
CA PHE A 2 1.90 -17.52 19.16
C PHE A 2 0.87 -16.50 18.63
N HIS A 3 0.59 -16.56 17.34
CA HIS A 3 -0.41 -15.74 16.70
C HIS A 3 -1.52 -16.63 16.16
N MET A 4 -2.74 -16.14 16.21
CA MET A 4 -3.92 -16.83 15.71
C MET A 4 -4.72 -15.88 14.81
N TRP A 5 -5.14 -16.35 13.66
CA TRP A 5 -5.99 -15.62 12.72
C TRP A 5 -7.26 -16.40 12.47
N LEU A 6 -8.37 -15.71 12.34
CA LEU A 6 -9.62 -16.29 11.86
C LEU A 6 -9.57 -16.40 10.32
N PRO A 7 -10.20 -17.41 9.73
CA PRO A 7 -10.40 -17.44 8.29
C PRO A 7 -11.32 -16.29 7.85
N ILE A 8 -11.44 -16.10 6.55
CA ILE A 8 -12.38 -15.11 5.99
C ILE A 8 -13.81 -15.44 6.43
N THR A 9 -14.62 -14.39 6.61
CA THR A 9 -15.97 -14.50 7.21
C THR A 9 -16.85 -15.51 6.48
N GLU A 10 -16.69 -15.63 5.16
CA GLU A 10 -17.46 -16.56 4.31
C GLU A 10 -17.18 -18.05 4.60
N LEU A 11 -16.08 -18.36 5.26
CA LEU A 11 -15.71 -19.72 5.68
C LEU A 11 -16.06 -20.01 7.14
N LEU A 12 -16.69 -19.08 7.84
CA LEU A 12 -17.11 -19.25 9.23
C LEU A 12 -18.57 -19.69 9.29
N GLU A 13 -18.83 -20.77 10.03
CA GLU A 13 -20.19 -21.17 10.39
C GLU A 13 -20.61 -20.40 11.66
N GLY A 14 -21.21 -19.20 11.46
CA GLY A 14 -21.68 -18.33 12.52
C GLY A 14 -20.73 -17.17 12.87
N GLU A 15 -21.09 -16.39 13.88
CA GLU A 15 -20.30 -15.25 14.33
C GLU A 15 -19.17 -15.71 15.26
N VAL A 16 -17.94 -15.60 14.76
CA VAL A 16 -16.72 -15.91 15.54
C VAL A 16 -15.83 -14.67 15.57
N TYR A 17 -15.40 -14.29 16.76
CA TYR A 17 -14.52 -13.13 16.95
C TYR A 17 -13.59 -13.34 18.15
N PHE A 18 -12.47 -12.60 18.16
CA PHE A 18 -11.61 -12.54 19.32
C PHE A 18 -12.14 -11.52 20.33
N LEU A 19 -12.20 -11.88 21.61
CA LEU A 19 -12.57 -10.94 22.68
C LEU A 19 -11.55 -9.82 22.86
N GLN A 20 -10.28 -10.10 22.55
CA GLN A 20 -9.20 -9.12 22.54
C GLN A 20 -8.46 -9.26 21.20
N SER A 21 -8.96 -8.58 20.17
CA SER A 21 -8.33 -8.58 18.86
C SER A 21 -7.17 -7.58 18.81
N ASN A 22 -6.10 -7.95 18.09
CA ASN A 22 -5.00 -7.05 17.77
C ASN A 22 -4.93 -6.90 16.26
N PRO A 23 -4.96 -5.69 15.70
CA PRO A 23 -4.90 -5.46 14.26
C PRO A 23 -3.49 -5.65 13.65
N ASP A 24 -2.45 -5.74 14.47
CA ASP A 24 -1.08 -5.91 14.02
C ASP A 24 -0.82 -7.31 13.46
N TYR A 25 0.22 -7.43 12.62
CA TYR A 25 0.62 -8.68 11.97
C TYR A 25 -0.47 -9.29 11.07
N THR A 26 -1.25 -8.42 10.41
CA THR A 26 -2.34 -8.83 9.51
C THR A 26 -1.98 -8.70 8.03
N ILE A 27 -0.71 -8.46 7.70
CA ILE A 27 -0.19 -8.58 6.34
C ILE A 27 -0.23 -10.04 5.92
N THR A 28 -0.98 -10.33 4.85
CA THR A 28 -1.12 -11.69 4.29
C THR A 28 -0.05 -11.97 3.24
N GLU A 29 0.23 -13.25 2.99
CA GLU A 29 1.09 -13.65 1.89
C GLU A 29 0.41 -13.37 0.53
N PRO A 30 1.18 -12.95 -0.50
CA PRO A 30 2.65 -12.80 -0.54
C PRO A 30 3.19 -11.43 -0.07
N GLY A 31 2.41 -10.63 0.67
CA GLY A 31 2.80 -9.28 1.10
C GLY A 31 4.02 -9.21 2.03
N SER A 32 4.47 -10.33 2.61
CA SER A 32 5.66 -10.37 3.46
C SER A 32 6.97 -10.52 2.68
N THR A 33 6.93 -10.62 1.34
CA THR A 33 8.12 -10.81 0.50
C THR A 33 9.04 -9.59 0.50
N VAL A 34 10.35 -9.81 0.30
CA VAL A 34 11.34 -8.73 0.29
C VAL A 34 11.27 -7.91 -0.99
N SER A 35 11.14 -8.57 -2.13
CA SER A 35 11.16 -7.96 -3.46
C SER A 35 9.82 -7.42 -3.93
N GLY A 36 8.71 -7.83 -3.29
CA GLY A 36 7.39 -7.32 -3.61
C GLY A 36 7.10 -5.98 -2.91
N MET A 37 6.36 -5.10 -3.58
CA MET A 37 5.76 -3.93 -2.95
C MET A 37 4.45 -4.31 -2.27
N THR A 38 4.33 -3.95 -1.00
CA THR A 38 3.13 -4.20 -0.20
C THR A 38 2.47 -2.87 0.10
N VAL A 39 1.24 -2.72 -0.35
CA VAL A 39 0.51 -1.47 -0.26
C VAL A 39 -0.68 -1.63 0.67
N GLY A 40 -0.73 -0.82 1.73
CA GLY A 40 -1.94 -0.62 2.52
C GLY A 40 -2.89 0.36 1.84
N TYR A 41 -4.06 0.60 2.43
CA TYR A 41 -4.99 1.55 1.85
C TYR A 41 -5.65 2.46 2.88
N TYR A 42 -5.97 3.66 2.44
CA TYR A 42 -6.55 4.69 3.26
C TYR A 42 -7.71 5.40 2.53
N ASN A 43 -8.51 6.15 3.30
CA ASN A 43 -9.54 7.02 2.76
C ASN A 43 -8.91 8.37 2.36
N GLY A 44 -8.97 8.72 1.07
CA GLY A 44 -8.42 9.96 0.56
C GLY A 44 -9.16 11.22 0.99
N ASP A 45 -10.44 11.11 1.41
CA ASP A 45 -11.27 12.26 1.76
C ASP A 45 -10.90 12.81 3.15
N ASP A 46 -10.63 11.93 4.11
CA ASP A 46 -10.35 12.28 5.51
C ASP A 46 -8.95 11.91 5.99
N ASN A 47 -8.16 11.29 5.11
CA ASN A 47 -6.82 10.78 5.42
C ASN A 47 -6.78 9.78 6.59
N SER A 48 -7.84 9.00 6.79
CA SER A 48 -7.88 7.93 7.78
C SER A 48 -7.42 6.60 7.18
N ILE A 49 -6.68 5.81 7.99
CA ILE A 49 -6.33 4.45 7.57
C ILE A 49 -7.59 3.58 7.51
N ALA A 50 -7.77 2.83 6.44
CA ALA A 50 -8.93 1.95 6.32
C ALA A 50 -8.85 0.81 7.36
N ILE A 51 -9.97 0.53 8.02
CA ILE A 51 -10.02 -0.45 9.12
C ILE A 51 -9.62 -1.87 8.66
N ARG A 52 -9.85 -2.19 7.38
CA ARG A 52 -9.50 -3.47 6.75
C ARG A 52 -8.14 -3.45 6.06
N SER A 53 -7.37 -2.36 6.17
CA SER A 53 -5.99 -2.33 5.68
C SER A 53 -5.13 -3.26 6.52
N GLY A 54 -4.33 -4.12 5.87
CA GLY A 54 -3.37 -4.96 6.57
C GLY A 54 -2.34 -4.10 7.32
N ARG A 55 -2.05 -4.48 8.56
CA ARG A 55 -1.10 -3.77 9.44
C ARG A 55 0.12 -4.64 9.72
N GLY A 56 1.26 -4.00 9.70
CA GLY A 56 2.55 -4.62 9.97
C GLY A 56 2.92 -4.74 11.45
N TYR A 57 4.16 -5.01 11.79
CA TYR A 57 5.15 -5.41 10.80
C TYR A 57 4.94 -6.88 10.40
N THR A 58 5.83 -7.44 9.55
CA THR A 58 5.79 -8.89 9.32
C THR A 58 6.25 -9.65 10.57
N ARG A 59 5.99 -10.95 10.64
CA ARG A 59 6.49 -11.81 11.75
C ARG A 59 8.02 -11.88 11.84
N SER A 60 8.71 -11.60 10.73
CA SER A 60 10.16 -11.46 10.65
C SER A 60 10.64 -10.02 10.84
N GLU A 61 9.80 -9.17 11.44
CA GLU A 61 10.05 -7.77 11.76
C GLU A 61 10.42 -6.87 10.55
N LYS A 62 10.10 -7.32 9.34
CA LYS A 62 10.24 -6.46 8.16
C LYS A 62 9.18 -5.37 8.19
N ILE A 63 9.59 -4.17 7.78
CA ILE A 63 8.69 -3.03 7.65
C ILE A 63 7.77 -3.29 6.46
N LYS A 64 6.50 -3.49 6.78
CA LYS A 64 5.38 -3.63 5.84
C LYS A 64 4.12 -3.07 6.51
N PRO A 65 3.18 -2.46 5.77
CA PRO A 65 3.26 -2.19 4.33
C PRO A 65 4.44 -1.27 4.00
N ASP A 66 4.86 -1.22 2.73
CA ASP A 66 5.90 -0.27 2.30
C ASP A 66 5.35 1.17 2.38
N PHE A 67 4.13 1.37 1.91
CA PHE A 67 3.39 2.62 1.99
C PHE A 67 1.89 2.35 1.83
N VAL A 68 1.06 3.37 1.88
CA VAL A 68 -0.38 3.28 1.60
C VAL A 68 -0.75 4.10 0.37
N ALA A 69 -1.84 3.71 -0.29
CA ALA A 69 -2.43 4.48 -1.38
C ALA A 69 -3.94 4.62 -1.16
N PRO A 70 -4.63 5.58 -1.81
CA PRO A 70 -6.07 5.69 -1.73
C PRO A 70 -6.77 4.39 -2.13
N GLY A 71 -7.77 3.98 -1.36
CA GLY A 71 -8.45 2.71 -1.64
C GLY A 71 -9.86 2.64 -1.07
N VAL A 72 -10.43 3.77 -0.65
CA VAL A 72 -11.81 3.87 -0.16
C VAL A 72 -12.62 4.74 -1.13
N ASN A 73 -13.73 4.22 -1.62
CA ASN A 73 -14.66 4.90 -2.52
C ASN A 73 -14.00 5.53 -3.76
N VAL A 74 -13.01 4.85 -4.30
CA VAL A 74 -12.27 5.34 -5.48
C VAL A 74 -13.10 5.07 -6.74
N THR A 75 -13.35 6.15 -7.48
CA THR A 75 -14.03 6.06 -8.78
C THR A 75 -13.08 5.56 -9.85
N GLY A 76 -13.48 4.52 -10.56
CA GLY A 76 -12.71 3.91 -11.64
C GLY A 76 -13.59 3.50 -12.81
N ALA A 77 -12.95 3.22 -13.94
CA ALA A 77 -13.63 2.75 -15.14
C ALA A 77 -14.33 1.40 -14.91
N ALA A 78 -15.52 1.26 -15.43
CA ALA A 78 -16.34 0.06 -15.36
C ALA A 78 -16.76 -0.40 -16.77
N MET A 79 -17.38 -1.59 -16.83
CA MET A 79 -17.92 -2.12 -18.07
C MET A 79 -18.96 -1.17 -18.70
N ARG A 80 -19.16 -1.28 -20.00
CA ARG A 80 -20.16 -0.52 -20.79
C ARG A 80 -19.96 0.99 -20.73
N ASN A 81 -18.70 1.45 -20.73
CA ASN A 81 -18.34 2.87 -20.71
C ASN A 81 -18.95 3.64 -19.51
N GLN A 82 -18.96 3.00 -18.35
CA GLN A 82 -19.44 3.58 -17.09
C GLN A 82 -18.30 3.78 -16.11
N PHE A 83 -18.59 4.45 -15.00
CA PHE A 83 -17.72 4.55 -13.85
C PHE A 83 -18.38 3.88 -12.65
N THR A 84 -17.57 3.39 -11.73
CA THR A 84 -18.04 2.79 -10.48
C THR A 84 -17.07 3.10 -9.36
N GLU A 85 -17.58 3.21 -8.15
CA GLU A 85 -16.77 3.32 -6.95
C GLU A 85 -16.39 1.95 -6.42
N ARG A 86 -15.16 1.82 -5.96
CA ARG A 86 -14.64 0.60 -5.35
C ARG A 86 -13.82 0.93 -4.11
N THR A 87 -13.89 0.01 -3.13
CA THR A 87 -13.11 0.08 -1.90
C THR A 87 -12.33 -1.22 -1.71
N GLY A 88 -11.05 -1.12 -1.35
CA GLY A 88 -10.21 -2.27 -1.03
C GLY A 88 -8.74 -2.05 -1.31
N SER A 89 -7.91 -2.92 -0.75
CA SER A 89 -6.46 -2.95 -1.01
C SER A 89 -6.13 -3.16 -2.49
N SER A 90 -6.97 -3.92 -3.22
CA SER A 90 -6.82 -4.12 -4.67
C SER A 90 -6.93 -2.81 -5.45
N VAL A 91 -7.74 -1.85 -4.98
CA VAL A 91 -7.86 -0.51 -5.59
C VAL A 91 -6.57 0.28 -5.38
N ALA A 92 -6.05 0.29 -4.16
CA ALA A 92 -4.77 0.92 -3.83
C ALA A 92 -3.60 0.32 -4.64
N VAL A 93 -3.59 -1.00 -4.82
CA VAL A 93 -2.62 -1.69 -5.69
C VAL A 93 -2.75 -1.24 -7.14
N GLY A 94 -3.99 -1.09 -7.66
CA GLY A 94 -4.22 -0.59 -9.01
C GLY A 94 -3.67 0.83 -9.22
N ILE A 95 -3.91 1.74 -8.27
CA ILE A 95 -3.34 3.11 -8.28
C ILE A 95 -1.82 3.06 -8.25
N THR A 96 -1.26 2.23 -7.35
CA THR A 96 0.20 2.06 -7.25
C THR A 96 0.80 1.51 -8.54
N ALA A 97 0.15 0.54 -9.18
CA ALA A 97 0.61 -0.01 -10.46
C ALA A 97 0.64 1.04 -11.56
N GLY A 98 -0.37 1.92 -11.60
CA GLY A 98 -0.37 3.09 -12.50
C GLY A 98 0.78 4.06 -12.20
N ALA A 99 1.04 4.36 -10.94
CA ALA A 99 2.16 5.20 -10.52
C ALA A 99 3.52 4.59 -10.91
N VAL A 100 3.68 3.28 -10.71
CA VAL A 100 4.89 2.53 -11.13
C VAL A 100 5.06 2.57 -12.65
N ALA A 101 3.98 2.40 -13.42
CA ALA A 101 4.04 2.45 -14.88
C ALA A 101 4.51 3.83 -15.38
N LEU A 102 3.98 4.92 -14.83
CA LEU A 102 4.41 6.28 -15.16
C LEU A 102 5.87 6.53 -14.78
N MET A 103 6.29 6.03 -13.63
CA MET A 103 7.68 6.16 -13.18
C MET A 103 8.65 5.37 -14.08
N LEU A 104 8.28 4.15 -14.47
CA LEU A 104 9.06 3.32 -15.39
C LEU A 104 9.17 3.96 -16.76
N GLU A 105 8.06 4.48 -17.31
CA GLU A 105 8.08 5.21 -18.57
C GLU A 105 9.08 6.37 -18.50
N TRP A 106 9.02 7.19 -17.47
CA TRP A 106 9.91 8.32 -17.32
C TRP A 106 11.38 7.89 -17.19
N ILE A 107 11.69 6.88 -16.37
CA ILE A 107 13.05 6.39 -16.17
C ILE A 107 13.62 5.80 -17.47
N VAL A 108 12.86 4.96 -18.17
CA VAL A 108 13.33 4.31 -19.38
C VAL A 108 13.48 5.30 -20.53
N TYR A 109 12.48 6.17 -20.78
CA TYR A 109 12.49 7.04 -21.93
C TYR A 109 13.22 8.36 -21.71
N GLN A 110 13.21 8.93 -20.52
CA GLN A 110 13.83 10.21 -20.25
C GLN A 110 15.27 10.08 -19.71
N LEU A 111 15.53 9.07 -18.87
CA LEU A 111 16.87 8.84 -18.32
C LEU A 111 17.68 7.81 -19.10
N GLY A 112 17.05 7.03 -19.97
CA GLY A 112 17.71 5.96 -20.74
C GLY A 112 18.10 4.73 -19.90
N GLU A 113 17.63 4.63 -18.67
CA GLU A 113 17.95 3.56 -17.75
C GLU A 113 17.01 2.36 -17.96
N SER A 114 17.56 1.21 -18.34
CA SER A 114 16.78 -0.01 -18.59
C SER A 114 16.96 -1.11 -17.54
N GLY A 115 17.83 -0.91 -16.57
CA GLY A 115 18.20 -1.94 -15.56
C GLY A 115 17.59 -1.76 -14.18
N ILE A 116 16.53 -0.94 -14.05
CA ILE A 116 15.89 -0.66 -12.75
C ILE A 116 15.09 -1.87 -12.25
N ASP A 117 15.28 -2.25 -11.00
CA ASP A 117 14.58 -3.35 -10.36
C ASP A 117 13.41 -2.86 -9.46
N SER A 118 12.60 -3.82 -8.97
CA SER A 118 11.43 -3.53 -8.13
C SER A 118 11.78 -2.87 -6.80
N ILE A 119 12.96 -3.15 -6.25
CA ILE A 119 13.42 -2.56 -4.98
C ILE A 119 13.78 -1.09 -5.19
N GLN A 120 14.44 -0.78 -6.30
CA GLN A 120 14.79 0.58 -6.67
C GLN A 120 13.53 1.43 -6.90
N ILE A 121 12.57 0.92 -7.69
CA ILE A 121 11.27 1.61 -7.89
C ILE A 121 10.57 1.86 -6.56
N ARG A 122 10.48 0.84 -5.70
CA ARG A 122 9.90 1.00 -4.36
C ARG A 122 10.58 2.11 -3.57
N ASN A 123 11.91 2.14 -3.56
CA ASN A 123 12.67 3.14 -2.81
C ASN A 123 12.43 4.54 -3.35
N LEU A 124 12.31 4.71 -4.66
CA LEU A 124 11.97 6.00 -5.28
C LEU A 124 10.57 6.47 -4.88
N LEU A 125 9.58 5.57 -4.88
CA LEU A 125 8.23 5.90 -4.40
C LEU A 125 8.22 6.28 -2.92
N VAL A 126 8.97 5.55 -2.09
CA VAL A 126 9.09 5.82 -0.64
C VAL A 126 9.70 7.20 -0.37
N LEU A 127 10.64 7.67 -1.19
CA LEU A 127 11.23 9.01 -1.05
C LEU A 127 10.20 10.13 -1.17
N GLY A 128 9.20 9.95 -2.02
CA GLY A 128 8.14 10.93 -2.26
C GLY A 128 6.90 10.76 -1.36
N THR A 129 6.90 9.82 -0.40
CA THR A 129 5.69 9.60 0.42
C THR A 129 5.35 10.79 1.32
N ASP A 130 4.07 11.13 1.36
CA ASP A 130 3.53 12.09 2.31
C ASP A 130 3.52 11.53 3.73
N ARG A 131 3.94 12.35 4.69
CA ARG A 131 4.01 12.00 6.11
C ARG A 131 3.26 13.00 6.94
N LYS A 132 2.40 12.52 7.81
CA LYS A 132 1.62 13.37 8.71
C LYS A 132 2.50 13.98 9.80
N PRO A 133 2.35 15.28 10.08
CA PRO A 133 3.04 15.89 11.21
C PRO A 133 2.67 15.21 12.53
N GLY A 134 3.67 14.97 13.37
CA GLY A 134 3.47 14.35 14.69
C GLY A 134 3.43 12.82 14.70
N GLU A 135 3.46 12.17 13.54
CA GLU A 135 3.57 10.72 13.46
C GLU A 135 5.02 10.28 13.20
N THR A 136 5.38 9.11 13.73
CA THR A 136 6.69 8.50 13.47
C THR A 136 6.60 7.53 12.30
N TYR A 137 7.56 7.61 11.38
CA TYR A 137 7.67 6.74 10.22
C TYR A 137 9.03 6.03 10.17
N PRO A 138 9.09 4.79 9.67
CA PRO A 138 7.95 3.96 9.26
C PRO A 138 7.11 3.47 10.44
N ASN A 139 5.81 3.23 10.21
CA ASN A 139 4.92 2.65 11.21
C ASN A 139 4.07 1.49 10.66
N ARG A 140 3.34 0.82 11.52
CA ARG A 140 2.61 -0.41 11.19
C ARG A 140 1.40 -0.20 10.28
N GLU A 141 0.84 0.99 10.25
CA GLU A 141 -0.36 1.34 9.51
C GLU A 141 -0.04 1.95 8.15
N TRP A 142 0.86 2.94 8.15
CA TRP A 142 1.19 3.76 6.99
C TRP A 142 2.48 3.32 6.28
N GLY A 143 3.25 2.37 6.84
CA GLY A 143 4.58 2.09 6.35
C GLY A 143 5.44 3.35 6.37
N TYR A 144 5.99 3.72 5.23
CA TYR A 144 6.81 4.93 5.07
C TYR A 144 5.98 6.20 4.80
N GLY A 145 4.66 6.09 4.60
CA GLY A 145 3.76 7.22 4.36
C GLY A 145 2.72 6.93 3.28
N ALA A 146 2.01 7.96 2.84
CA ALA A 146 1.05 7.87 1.74
C ALA A 146 1.74 8.11 0.39
N LEU A 147 1.35 7.34 -0.63
CA LEU A 147 1.89 7.46 -1.99
C LEU A 147 1.65 8.87 -2.54
N ASN A 148 2.72 9.56 -2.90
CA ASN A 148 2.71 10.82 -3.63
C ASN A 148 3.70 10.73 -4.79
N LEU A 149 3.17 10.47 -5.98
CA LEU A 149 3.97 10.29 -7.18
C LEU A 149 4.65 11.60 -7.63
N TYR A 150 4.00 12.75 -7.39
CA TYR A 150 4.57 14.04 -7.77
C TYR A 150 5.86 14.32 -6.99
N ASP A 151 5.82 14.15 -5.68
CA ASP A 151 7.00 14.37 -4.83
C ASP A 151 8.08 13.30 -5.07
N ALA A 152 7.69 12.08 -5.46
CA ALA A 152 8.65 11.06 -5.88
C ALA A 152 9.44 11.49 -7.13
N PHE A 153 8.78 12.04 -8.16
CA PHE A 153 9.45 12.61 -9.32
C PHE A 153 10.32 13.82 -8.96
N ASP A 154 9.83 14.70 -8.10
CA ASP A 154 10.61 15.88 -7.68
C ASP A 154 11.85 15.48 -6.88
N ALA A 155 11.76 14.47 -6.03
CA ALA A 155 12.90 13.91 -5.31
C ALA A 155 13.96 13.34 -6.25
N ILE A 156 13.57 12.62 -7.30
CA ILE A 156 14.50 12.05 -8.29
C ILE A 156 15.21 13.17 -9.08
N ARG A 157 14.50 14.25 -9.42
CA ARG A 157 15.08 15.38 -10.16
C ARG A 157 16.14 16.16 -9.38
N ARG A 158 16.20 15.98 -8.06
CA ARG A 158 17.16 16.66 -7.17
C ARG A 158 18.42 15.85 -6.90
N ILE A 159 18.45 14.57 -7.31
CA ILE A 159 19.62 13.69 -7.23
C ILE A 159 20.45 13.81 -8.49
#